data_ad6f31625c40a233bef91d24f85c1e94
#
_entry.id   ad6f31625c40a233bef91d24f85c1e94
#
_cell.length_a   1.000
_cell.length_b   1.000
_cell.length_c   1.000
_cell.angle_alpha   90.00
_cell.angle_beta   90.00
_cell.angle_gamma   90.00
#
_symmetry.space_group_name_H-M   'P 1'
#
loop_
_entity.id
_entity.type
_entity.pdbx_description
1 polymer ?
#
loop_
_entity_poly.entity_id
_entity_poly.type
_entity_poly.pdbx_seq_one_letter_code
_entity_poly.pdbx_strand_id
1 'polypeptide(L)'
;MRNALSLAAALLLVSACDSAKRTAVGAPEPLSAQNGDSAFKAMDHRHGEVVGDDPMALEHQFVATADGGDIILERQIHEDLGINQIRAHLLLISRSFKRGDFSLPGFVHDKPVPGTAVMTDRADKITYTVEDLPHGGVVHIQTKDPEALEAIHSFIAFQIAEHRTGEQR
;
A
#
# COMPACT_ATOMS: atom_id res chain seq x y z
N MET A 1 -24.18 -18.84 84.80
CA MET A 1 -22.86 -18.85 85.47
C MET A 1 -21.84 -18.28 84.51
N ARG A 2 -21.36 -17.11 84.92
CA ARG A 2 -19.98 -16.54 84.75
C ARG A 2 -19.45 -16.43 83.30
N ASN A 3 -19.53 -15.22 82.78
CA ASN A 3 -18.52 -14.15 82.69
C ASN A 3 -17.22 -14.59 81.94
N ALA A 4 -16.90 -13.85 80.88
CA ALA A 4 -15.74 -13.02 80.80
C ALA A 4 -15.73 -12.13 79.54
N LEU A 5 -15.72 -10.83 79.72
CA LEU A 5 -15.34 -9.82 78.73
C LEU A 5 -13.85 -9.97 78.35
N SER A 6 -13.51 -9.76 77.11
CA SER A 6 -12.17 -9.29 76.74
C SER A 6 -12.28 -8.31 75.57
N LEU A 7 -11.94 -7.08 75.88
CA LEU A 7 -11.73 -5.98 74.97
C LEU A 7 -10.42 -6.24 74.21
N ALA A 8 -10.44 -6.15 72.90
CA ALA A 8 -9.20 -6.01 72.12
C ALA A 8 -9.38 -4.86 71.13
N ALA A 9 -8.51 -3.90 71.30
CA ALA A 9 -8.43 -2.65 70.53
C ALA A 9 -8.07 -2.89 69.07
N ALA A 10 -8.88 -2.34 68.16
CA ALA A 10 -8.57 -2.31 66.73
C ALA A 10 -7.65 -1.13 66.40
N LEU A 11 -6.45 -1.44 65.95
CA LEU A 11 -5.50 -0.45 65.42
C LEU A 11 -5.79 -0.25 63.96
N LEU A 12 -6.33 0.90 63.57
CA LEU A 12 -6.55 1.29 62.19
C LEU A 12 -5.21 1.75 61.56
N LEU A 13 -4.64 0.90 60.74
CA LEU A 13 -3.55 1.28 59.82
C LEU A 13 -4.18 1.81 58.54
N VAL A 14 -4.14 3.13 58.38
CA VAL A 14 -4.46 3.80 57.11
C VAL A 14 -3.27 3.62 56.18
N SER A 15 -3.37 2.69 55.25
CA SER A 15 -2.40 2.54 54.14
C SER A 15 -2.79 3.49 53.02
N ALA A 16 -2.07 4.59 52.89
CA ALA A 16 -2.16 5.48 51.75
C ALA A 16 -1.57 4.80 50.53
N CYS A 17 -2.44 4.30 49.65
CA CYS A 17 -2.03 3.87 48.32
C CYS A 17 -1.78 5.10 47.44
N ASP A 18 -0.54 5.45 47.31
CA ASP A 18 -0.05 6.40 46.30
C ASP A 18 -0.22 5.78 44.91
N SER A 19 -1.29 6.20 44.21
CA SER A 19 -1.54 5.84 42.84
C SER A 19 -0.58 6.60 41.92
N ALA A 20 0.66 6.17 41.85
CA ALA A 20 1.56 6.57 40.78
C ALA A 20 0.95 6.18 39.42
N LYS A 21 0.47 7.18 38.66
CA LYS A 21 0.10 7.06 37.27
C LYS A 21 1.32 6.53 36.51
N ARG A 22 1.39 5.23 36.31
CA ARG A 22 2.27 4.64 35.31
C ARG A 22 1.73 5.05 33.93
N THR A 23 2.37 6.02 33.32
CA THR A 23 2.28 6.24 31.88
C THR A 23 2.76 4.94 31.23
N ALA A 24 1.83 4.22 30.62
CA ALA A 24 2.20 3.05 29.82
C ALA A 24 3.02 3.57 28.65
N VAL A 25 4.34 3.42 28.74
CA VAL A 25 5.21 3.50 27.58
C VAL A 25 4.82 2.31 26.71
N GLY A 26 4.25 2.59 25.52
CA GLY A 26 3.85 1.54 24.58
C GLY A 26 5.02 0.59 24.37
N ALA A 27 4.73 -0.70 24.31
CA ALA A 27 5.74 -1.69 23.99
C ALA A 27 6.35 -1.32 22.64
N PRO A 28 7.68 -1.45 22.46
CA PRO A 28 8.30 -1.21 21.15
C PRO A 28 7.70 -2.16 20.12
N GLU A 29 7.30 -1.61 18.98
CA GLU A 29 6.81 -2.37 17.83
C GLU A 29 7.86 -3.43 17.40
N PRO A 30 7.43 -4.60 16.98
CA PRO A 30 8.37 -5.64 16.54
C PRO A 30 9.22 -5.17 15.36
N LEU A 31 10.50 -5.49 15.38
CA LEU A 31 11.50 -5.08 14.35
C LEU A 31 11.07 -5.41 12.91
N SER A 32 10.26 -6.46 12.73
CA SER A 32 9.70 -6.84 11.42
C SER A 32 8.69 -5.80 10.88
N ALA A 33 7.87 -5.22 11.74
CA ALA A 33 6.92 -4.16 11.35
C ALA A 33 7.68 -2.86 10.99
N GLN A 34 8.70 -2.49 11.76
CA GLN A 34 9.53 -1.31 11.48
C GLN A 34 10.29 -1.44 10.16
N ASN A 35 10.79 -2.63 9.82
CA ASN A 35 11.45 -2.89 8.54
C ASN A 35 10.45 -2.80 7.36
N GLY A 36 9.23 -3.32 7.53
CA GLY A 36 8.17 -3.22 6.54
C GLY A 36 7.78 -1.77 6.24
N ASP A 37 7.66 -0.94 7.28
CA ASP A 37 7.33 0.48 7.11
C ASP A 37 8.46 1.29 6.47
N SER A 38 9.73 0.95 6.75
CA SER A 38 10.88 1.59 6.10
C SER A 38 10.95 1.25 4.61
N ALA A 39 10.69 -0.01 4.24
CA ALA A 39 10.66 -0.45 2.84
C ALA A 39 9.50 0.20 2.08
N PHE A 40 8.33 0.31 2.71
CA PHE A 40 7.17 0.99 2.14
C PHE A 40 7.45 2.48 1.86
N LYS A 41 8.01 3.21 2.83
CA LYS A 41 8.40 4.62 2.64
C LYS A 41 9.44 4.81 1.54
N ALA A 42 10.40 3.90 1.43
CA ALA A 42 11.40 3.97 0.37
C ALA A 42 10.77 3.71 -1.02
N MET A 43 9.80 2.83 -1.11
CA MET A 43 9.03 2.58 -2.33
C MET A 43 8.19 3.81 -2.70
N ASP A 44 7.46 4.40 -1.76
CA ASP A 44 6.67 5.62 -1.99
C ASP A 44 7.55 6.78 -2.48
N HIS A 45 8.74 6.95 -1.91
CA HIS A 45 9.68 7.96 -2.36
C HIS A 45 10.09 7.75 -3.82
N ARG A 46 10.50 6.53 -4.20
CA ARG A 46 10.86 6.21 -5.60
C ARG A 46 9.68 6.39 -6.55
N HIS A 47 8.47 6.07 -6.08
CA HIS A 47 7.27 6.28 -6.87
C HIS A 47 6.99 7.78 -7.10
N GLY A 48 7.13 8.61 -6.07
CA GLY A 48 7.01 10.06 -6.20
C GLY A 48 8.03 10.66 -7.17
N GLU A 49 9.29 10.17 -7.17
CA GLU A 49 10.31 10.58 -8.13
C GLU A 49 9.90 10.28 -9.58
N VAL A 50 9.25 9.14 -9.81
CA VAL A 50 8.83 8.71 -11.16
C VAL A 50 7.60 9.46 -11.66
N VAL A 51 6.63 9.72 -10.78
CA VAL A 51 5.40 10.48 -11.12
C VAL A 51 5.72 11.97 -11.20
N GLY A 52 6.69 12.44 -10.42
CA GLY A 52 7.02 13.86 -10.29
C GLY A 52 6.06 14.61 -9.38
N ASP A 53 5.40 13.93 -8.45
CA ASP A 53 4.43 14.49 -7.51
C ASP A 53 4.63 13.94 -6.09
N ASP A 54 4.00 14.58 -5.11
CA ASP A 54 4.01 14.12 -3.71
C ASP A 54 3.29 12.77 -3.59
N PRO A 55 3.99 11.69 -3.22
CA PRO A 55 3.38 10.36 -3.09
C PRO A 55 2.23 10.33 -2.08
N MET A 56 2.22 11.21 -1.08
CA MET A 56 1.14 11.31 -0.08
C MET A 56 -0.14 11.94 -0.63
N ALA A 57 -0.05 12.65 -1.77
CA ALA A 57 -1.20 13.22 -2.46
C ALA A 57 -1.82 12.25 -3.47
N LEU A 58 -1.17 11.12 -3.74
CA LEU A 58 -1.55 10.13 -4.73
C LEU A 58 -2.37 9.00 -4.12
N GLU A 59 -3.40 8.59 -4.81
CA GLU A 59 -4.18 7.40 -4.49
C GLU A 59 -4.02 6.37 -5.60
N HIS A 60 -3.47 5.20 -5.25
CA HIS A 60 -3.30 4.06 -6.13
C HIS A 60 -4.43 3.08 -5.93
N GLN A 61 -4.99 2.58 -7.03
CA GLN A 61 -5.89 1.46 -7.00
C GLN A 61 -5.50 0.48 -8.11
N PHE A 62 -5.45 -0.80 -7.77
CA PHE A 62 -5.17 -1.89 -8.71
C PHE A 62 -6.34 -2.86 -8.67
N VAL A 63 -6.89 -3.18 -9.84
CA VAL A 63 -8.09 -4.00 -9.95
C VAL A 63 -7.83 -5.15 -10.94
N ALA A 64 -8.00 -6.39 -10.50
CA ALA A 64 -8.02 -7.52 -11.41
C ALA A 64 -9.39 -7.60 -12.10
N THR A 65 -9.41 -7.68 -13.44
CA THR A 65 -10.62 -7.82 -14.25
C THR A 65 -10.69 -9.22 -14.88
N ALA A 66 -11.84 -9.57 -15.45
CA ALA A 66 -12.02 -10.89 -16.07
C ALA A 66 -11.09 -11.14 -17.29
N ASP A 67 -10.63 -10.07 -17.93
CA ASP A 67 -9.81 -10.09 -19.14
C ASP A 67 -8.44 -9.40 -18.96
N GLY A 68 -8.07 -9.05 -17.70
CA GLY A 68 -6.80 -8.39 -17.41
C GLY A 68 -6.75 -7.67 -16.08
N GLY A 69 -6.53 -6.34 -16.09
CA GLY A 69 -6.49 -5.54 -14.87
C GLY A 69 -6.37 -4.04 -15.17
N ASP A 70 -6.64 -3.24 -14.14
CA ASP A 70 -6.59 -1.78 -14.19
C ASP A 70 -5.56 -1.25 -13.21
N ILE A 71 -4.82 -0.24 -13.66
CA ILE A 71 -3.95 0.60 -12.82
C ILE A 71 -4.57 1.98 -12.79
N ILE A 72 -5.11 2.38 -11.64
CA ILE A 72 -5.76 3.66 -11.44
C ILE A 72 -4.86 4.51 -10.55
N LEU A 73 -4.65 5.76 -10.94
CA LEU A 73 -3.90 6.74 -10.18
C LEU A 73 -4.65 8.06 -10.20
N GLU A 74 -5.00 8.54 -9.02
CA GLU A 74 -5.73 9.80 -8.84
C GLU A 74 -5.12 10.63 -7.71
N ARG A 75 -5.41 11.92 -7.71
CA ARG A 75 -5.13 12.82 -6.59
C ARG A 75 -6.34 12.96 -5.69
N GLN A 76 -6.10 13.07 -4.39
CA GLN A 76 -7.14 13.34 -3.40
C GLN A 76 -7.73 14.76 -3.55
N ILE A 77 -6.94 15.71 -4.04
CA ILE A 77 -7.33 17.10 -4.22
C ILE A 77 -7.13 17.48 -5.69
N HIS A 78 -8.11 18.15 -6.28
CA HIS A 78 -8.02 18.64 -7.65
C HIS A 78 -6.94 19.72 -7.76
N GLU A 79 -5.90 19.44 -8.54
CA GLU A 79 -4.81 20.35 -8.85
C GLU A 79 -4.29 19.99 -10.25
N ASP A 80 -4.43 20.89 -11.20
CA ASP A 80 -4.24 20.64 -12.64
C ASP A 80 -2.83 20.15 -12.97
N LEU A 81 -1.80 20.68 -12.32
CA LEU A 81 -0.42 20.30 -12.60
C LEU A 81 -0.17 18.84 -12.25
N GLY A 82 -0.54 18.41 -11.04
CA GLY A 82 -0.35 17.03 -10.60
C GLY A 82 -1.24 16.06 -11.39
N ILE A 83 -2.48 16.44 -11.73
CA ILE A 83 -3.33 15.62 -12.60
C ILE A 83 -2.67 15.39 -13.95
N ASN A 84 -2.07 16.42 -14.55
CA ASN A 84 -1.36 16.30 -15.81
C ASN A 84 -0.07 15.44 -15.68
N GLN A 85 0.63 15.51 -14.55
CA GLN A 85 1.79 14.65 -14.25
C GLN A 85 1.37 13.18 -14.17
N ILE A 86 0.28 12.88 -13.46
CA ILE A 86 -0.31 11.53 -13.39
C ILE A 86 -0.64 10.99 -14.79
N ARG A 87 -1.35 11.76 -15.61
CA ARG A 87 -1.72 11.36 -16.97
C ARG A 87 -0.50 11.10 -17.85
N ALA A 88 0.51 11.96 -17.77
CA ALA A 88 1.77 11.78 -18.49
C ALA A 88 2.49 10.50 -18.03
N HIS A 89 2.50 10.21 -16.72
CA HIS A 89 3.07 9.02 -16.15
C HIS A 89 2.34 7.75 -16.61
N LEU A 90 1.01 7.71 -16.55
CA LEU A 90 0.20 6.58 -17.01
C LEU A 90 0.39 6.31 -18.52
N LEU A 91 0.53 7.37 -19.32
CA LEU A 91 0.84 7.23 -20.74
C LEU A 91 2.24 6.65 -20.96
N LEU A 92 3.24 7.04 -20.14
CA LEU A 92 4.58 6.47 -20.16
C LEU A 92 4.55 4.97 -19.81
N ILE A 93 3.86 4.60 -18.73
CA ILE A 93 3.67 3.21 -18.30
C ILE A 93 3.06 2.38 -19.45
N SER A 94 1.94 2.83 -19.99
CA SER A 94 1.23 2.14 -21.08
C SER A 94 2.16 1.88 -22.28
N ARG A 95 2.96 2.88 -22.67
CA ARG A 95 3.91 2.75 -23.79
C ARG A 95 5.08 1.81 -23.48
N SER A 96 5.60 1.83 -22.26
CA SER A 96 6.68 0.96 -21.81
C SER A 96 6.21 -0.49 -21.74
N PHE A 97 5.10 -0.75 -21.11
CA PHE A 97 4.52 -2.09 -20.97
C PHE A 97 4.15 -2.69 -22.34
N LYS A 98 3.63 -1.88 -23.27
CA LYS A 98 3.36 -2.32 -24.64
C LYS A 98 4.62 -2.82 -25.37
N ARG A 99 5.80 -2.36 -24.99
CA ARG A 99 7.10 -2.82 -25.54
C ARG A 99 7.70 -3.95 -24.71
N GLY A 100 7.01 -4.45 -23.68
CA GLY A 100 7.53 -5.45 -22.74
C GLY A 100 8.57 -4.89 -21.75
N ASP A 101 8.63 -3.55 -21.60
CA ASP A 101 9.55 -2.90 -20.67
C ASP A 101 8.87 -2.63 -19.32
N PHE A 102 9.25 -3.42 -18.32
CA PHE A 102 8.80 -3.32 -16.93
C PHE A 102 9.91 -2.87 -15.98
N SER A 103 10.91 -2.14 -16.49
CA SER A 103 11.99 -1.58 -15.66
C SER A 103 11.48 -0.62 -14.60
N LEU A 104 10.42 0.14 -14.88
CA LEU A 104 9.83 1.11 -13.98
C LEU A 104 9.25 0.48 -12.70
N PRO A 105 8.34 -0.52 -12.74
CA PRO A 105 7.90 -1.24 -11.55
C PRO A 105 9.09 -1.90 -10.81
N GLY A 106 10.05 -2.46 -11.52
CA GLY A 106 11.27 -3.01 -10.92
C GLY A 106 12.06 -1.97 -10.11
N PHE A 107 12.20 -0.76 -10.63
CA PHE A 107 12.84 0.34 -9.93
C PHE A 107 12.05 0.78 -8.69
N VAL A 108 10.74 0.99 -8.83
CA VAL A 108 9.87 1.42 -7.70
C VAL A 108 9.92 0.42 -6.55
N HIS A 109 9.81 -0.87 -6.85
CA HIS A 109 9.80 -1.93 -5.84
C HIS A 109 11.18 -2.42 -5.40
N ASP A 110 12.25 -2.04 -6.11
CA ASP A 110 13.63 -2.48 -5.87
C ASP A 110 13.77 -4.02 -5.82
N LYS A 111 12.97 -4.71 -6.66
CA LYS A 111 12.94 -6.18 -6.77
C LYS A 111 12.22 -6.63 -8.06
N PRO A 112 12.43 -7.91 -8.47
CA PRO A 112 11.66 -8.48 -9.56
C PRO A 112 10.16 -8.46 -9.23
N VAL A 113 9.35 -8.01 -10.20
CA VAL A 113 7.89 -7.94 -10.06
C VAL A 113 7.26 -9.17 -10.70
N PRO A 114 6.41 -9.93 -9.97
CA PRO A 114 5.74 -11.11 -10.52
C PRO A 114 4.94 -10.82 -11.78
N GLY A 115 4.89 -11.79 -12.69
CA GLY A 115 4.16 -11.70 -13.94
C GLY A 115 4.88 -10.95 -15.07
N THR A 116 5.80 -10.02 -14.77
CA THR A 116 6.41 -9.14 -15.78
C THR A 116 7.20 -9.88 -16.85
N ALA A 117 7.87 -10.97 -16.52
CA ALA A 117 8.62 -11.79 -17.50
C ALA A 117 7.67 -12.36 -18.57
N VAL A 118 6.56 -12.97 -18.15
CA VAL A 118 5.56 -13.52 -19.07
C VAL A 118 4.87 -12.41 -19.86
N MET A 119 4.54 -11.28 -19.22
CA MET A 119 3.98 -10.11 -19.89
C MET A 119 4.94 -9.54 -20.95
N THR A 120 6.25 -9.60 -20.73
CA THR A 120 7.28 -9.24 -21.73
C THR A 120 7.27 -10.20 -22.90
N ASP A 121 7.30 -11.51 -22.62
CA ASP A 121 7.32 -12.56 -23.66
C ASP A 121 6.03 -12.58 -24.50
N ARG A 122 4.93 -12.10 -23.93
CA ARG A 122 3.59 -12.05 -24.53
C ARG A 122 3.13 -10.63 -24.87
N ALA A 123 4.04 -9.68 -25.02
CA ALA A 123 3.70 -8.28 -25.23
C ALA A 123 2.79 -8.04 -26.45
N ASP A 124 2.90 -8.86 -27.49
CA ASP A 124 2.04 -8.81 -28.69
C ASP A 124 0.60 -9.30 -28.46
N LYS A 125 0.31 -9.97 -27.34
CA LYS A 125 -1.01 -10.49 -26.92
C LYS A 125 -1.73 -9.59 -25.94
N ILE A 126 -1.07 -8.54 -25.43
CA ILE A 126 -1.61 -7.65 -24.40
C ILE A 126 -1.89 -6.28 -25.00
N THR A 127 -3.06 -5.75 -24.72
CA THR A 127 -3.46 -4.40 -25.10
C THR A 127 -3.44 -3.49 -23.88
N TYR A 128 -2.90 -2.29 -24.05
CA TYR A 128 -2.85 -1.25 -23.02
C TYR A 128 -3.54 -0.01 -23.56
N THR A 129 -4.58 0.46 -22.87
CA THR A 129 -5.28 1.71 -23.20
C THR A 129 -5.28 2.64 -21.98
N VAL A 130 -5.26 3.94 -22.23
CA VAL A 130 -5.27 4.96 -21.18
C VAL A 130 -6.56 5.74 -21.29
N GLU A 131 -7.22 5.96 -20.16
CA GLU A 131 -8.40 6.80 -20.03
C GLU A 131 -8.14 7.87 -18.97
N ASP A 132 -8.53 9.11 -19.26
CA ASP A 132 -8.46 10.23 -18.33
C ASP A 132 -9.63 10.18 -17.35
N LEU A 133 -9.32 10.27 -16.05
CA LEU A 133 -10.28 10.44 -14.97
C LEU A 133 -10.29 11.90 -14.48
N PRO A 134 -11.34 12.34 -13.76
CA PRO A 134 -11.42 13.73 -13.28
C PRO A 134 -10.20 14.18 -12.47
N HIS A 135 -9.62 13.28 -11.66
CA HIS A 135 -8.50 13.60 -10.79
C HIS A 135 -7.21 12.85 -11.15
N GLY A 136 -7.15 12.23 -12.32
CA GLY A 136 -6.00 11.43 -12.74
C GLY A 136 -6.26 10.64 -14.01
N GLY A 137 -6.10 9.31 -13.95
CA GLY A 137 -6.33 8.44 -15.08
C GLY A 137 -6.25 6.95 -14.70
N VAL A 138 -6.49 6.11 -15.70
CA VAL A 138 -6.40 4.65 -15.60
C VAL A 138 -5.68 4.06 -16.81
N VAL A 139 -4.88 3.03 -16.58
CA VAL A 139 -4.37 2.13 -17.61
C VAL A 139 -5.14 0.83 -17.55
N HIS A 140 -5.88 0.52 -18.61
CA HIS A 140 -6.53 -0.78 -18.80
C HIS A 140 -5.56 -1.74 -19.48
N ILE A 141 -5.37 -2.91 -18.89
CA ILE A 141 -4.53 -4.00 -19.40
C ILE A 141 -5.46 -5.13 -19.78
N GLN A 142 -5.49 -5.52 -21.05
CA GLN A 142 -6.43 -6.52 -21.53
C GLN A 142 -5.75 -7.55 -22.41
N THR A 143 -6.18 -8.82 -22.31
CA THR A 143 -5.70 -9.93 -23.12
C THR A 143 -6.79 -10.98 -23.35
N LYS A 144 -6.59 -11.81 -24.39
CA LYS A 144 -7.33 -13.06 -24.60
C LYS A 144 -6.44 -14.29 -24.44
N ASP A 145 -5.15 -14.09 -24.21
CA ASP A 145 -4.19 -15.15 -23.97
C ASP A 145 -4.24 -15.58 -22.51
N PRO A 146 -4.52 -16.85 -22.18
CA PRO A 146 -4.71 -17.28 -20.81
C PRO A 146 -3.44 -17.19 -19.97
N GLU A 147 -2.25 -17.37 -20.54
CA GLU A 147 -1.00 -17.28 -19.82
C GLU A 147 -0.64 -15.81 -19.52
N ALA A 148 -0.90 -14.91 -20.46
CA ALA A 148 -0.77 -13.48 -20.22
C ALA A 148 -1.78 -13.00 -19.16
N LEU A 149 -3.01 -13.53 -19.14
CA LEU A 149 -4.01 -13.18 -18.13
C LEU A 149 -3.57 -13.58 -16.72
N GLU A 150 -3.05 -14.79 -16.54
CA GLU A 150 -2.52 -15.23 -15.24
C GLU A 150 -1.34 -14.36 -14.80
N ALA A 151 -0.47 -13.97 -15.72
CA ALA A 151 0.66 -13.09 -15.46
C ALA A 151 0.20 -11.67 -15.04
N ILE A 152 -0.80 -11.11 -15.73
CA ILE A 152 -1.41 -9.81 -15.37
C ILE A 152 -2.01 -9.89 -13.97
N HIS A 153 -2.77 -10.95 -13.65
CA HIS A 153 -3.35 -11.12 -12.31
C HIS A 153 -2.26 -11.25 -11.22
N SER A 154 -1.16 -11.95 -11.50
CA SER A 154 -0.02 -12.03 -10.58
C SER A 154 0.63 -10.66 -10.36
N PHE A 155 0.78 -9.87 -11.42
CA PHE A 155 1.27 -8.50 -11.37
C PHE A 155 0.36 -7.61 -10.52
N ILE A 156 -0.95 -7.61 -10.79
CA ILE A 156 -1.95 -6.81 -10.05
C ILE A 156 -1.99 -7.20 -8.57
N ALA A 157 -2.01 -8.50 -8.25
CA ALA A 157 -2.01 -8.97 -6.87
C ALA A 157 -0.75 -8.51 -6.09
N PHE A 158 0.41 -8.53 -6.75
CA PHE A 158 1.63 -8.00 -6.18
C PHE A 158 1.53 -6.49 -5.91
N GLN A 159 1.02 -5.71 -6.85
CA GLN A 159 0.84 -4.26 -6.69
C GLN A 159 -0.11 -3.93 -5.52
N ILE A 160 -1.24 -4.64 -5.40
CA ILE A 160 -2.18 -4.49 -4.28
C ILE A 160 -1.45 -4.71 -2.94
N ALA A 161 -0.67 -5.78 -2.84
CA ALA A 161 0.05 -6.12 -1.61
C ALA A 161 1.13 -5.09 -1.24
N GLU A 162 1.93 -4.66 -2.22
CA GLU A 162 3.05 -3.75 -1.99
C GLU A 162 2.60 -2.30 -1.71
N HIS A 163 1.57 -1.83 -2.40
CA HIS A 163 1.00 -0.49 -2.18
C HIS A 163 -0.05 -0.46 -1.07
N ARG A 164 -0.35 -1.60 -0.42
CA ARG A 164 -1.33 -1.72 0.67
C ARG A 164 -2.73 -1.19 0.30
N THR A 165 -3.07 -1.24 -1.00
CA THR A 165 -4.33 -0.69 -1.51
C THR A 165 -5.54 -1.57 -1.22
N GLY A 166 -5.35 -2.81 -0.73
CA GLY A 166 -6.40 -3.72 -0.28
C GLY A 166 -6.83 -3.51 1.18
N GLU A 167 -6.10 -2.72 1.96
CA GLU A 167 -6.48 -2.37 3.33
C GLU A 167 -7.45 -1.19 3.27
N GLN A 168 -8.74 -1.47 3.38
CA GLN A 168 -9.77 -0.41 3.47
C GLN A 168 -9.54 0.41 4.74
N ARG A 169 -9.41 1.71 4.58
CA ARG A 169 -9.36 2.71 5.65
C ARG A 169 -10.74 2.89 6.28
#